data_2216213b6fd85cb1238dda11fb642d37
#
_entry.id   2216213b6fd85cb1238dda11fb642d37
#
_cell.length_a   1.000
_cell.length_b   1.000
_cell.length_c   1.000
_cell.angle_alpha   90.00
_cell.angle_beta   90.00
_cell.angle_gamma   90.00
#
_symmetry.space_group_name_H-M   'P 1'
#
loop_
_entity.id
_entity.type
_entity.pdbx_description
1 polymer ?
#
loop_
_entity_poly.entity_id
_entity_poly.type
_entity_poly.pdbx_seq_one_letter_code
_entity_poly.pdbx_strand_id
1 'polypeptide(L)'
;MKKILVVEDDPVNQMILMDFLAANGYATVAASSGPEGIERYDLESPDLCLVDVQLPRKNGFELVREIKGRGTKTPVLLMSAVYNDADQSTRTVQLGTLADGYLTKPFDLVSLLSQVRKLLGEA
;
A
#
# COMPACT_ATOMS: atom_id res chain seq x y z
N MET A 1 -13.09 -14.22 1.99
CA MET A 1 -12.60 -13.14 1.10
C MET A 1 -11.25 -12.64 1.61
N LYS A 2 -10.42 -12.20 0.69
CA LYS A 2 -9.11 -11.69 1.07
C LYS A 2 -9.21 -10.30 1.67
N LYS A 3 -8.31 -9.99 2.59
CA LYS A 3 -8.31 -8.76 3.37
C LYS A 3 -7.18 -7.86 2.92
N ILE A 4 -7.48 -6.59 2.66
CA ILE A 4 -6.50 -5.59 2.26
C ILE A 4 -6.41 -4.50 3.31
N LEU A 5 -5.20 -4.25 3.79
CA LEU A 5 -4.91 -3.12 4.68
C LEU A 5 -4.60 -1.91 3.81
N VAL A 6 -5.37 -0.83 3.98
CA VAL A 6 -5.19 0.42 3.24
C VAL A 6 -4.61 1.46 4.19
N VAL A 7 -3.37 1.86 3.94
CA VAL A 7 -2.67 2.86 4.75
C VAL A 7 -2.58 4.16 3.95
N GLU A 8 -3.43 5.12 4.29
CA GLU A 8 -3.60 6.39 3.59
C GLU A 8 -4.07 7.43 4.59
N ASP A 9 -3.39 8.56 4.70
CA ASP A 9 -3.72 9.58 5.69
C ASP A 9 -4.85 10.53 5.26
N ASP A 10 -5.09 10.68 3.96
CA ASP A 10 -6.20 11.49 3.47
C ASP A 10 -7.51 10.71 3.61
N PRO A 11 -8.47 11.20 4.44
CA PRO A 11 -9.71 10.46 4.67
C PRO A 11 -10.54 10.23 3.40
N VAL A 12 -10.53 11.17 2.48
CA VAL A 12 -11.29 11.05 1.23
C VAL A 12 -10.68 9.97 0.34
N ASN A 13 -9.37 10.01 0.15
CA ASN A 13 -8.67 8.99 -0.64
C ASN A 13 -8.81 7.62 0.00
N GLN A 14 -8.68 7.54 1.31
CA GLN A 14 -8.85 6.29 2.04
C GLN A 14 -10.23 5.68 1.79
N MET A 15 -11.28 6.50 1.90
CA MET A 15 -12.66 6.05 1.68
C MET A 15 -12.85 5.56 0.24
N ILE A 16 -12.35 6.30 -0.74
CA ILE A 16 -12.47 5.93 -2.15
C ILE A 16 -11.82 4.56 -2.40
N LEU A 17 -10.61 4.37 -1.89
CA LEU A 17 -9.88 3.11 -2.06
C LEU A 17 -10.61 1.95 -1.39
N MET A 18 -11.06 2.15 -0.17
CA MET A 18 -11.76 1.10 0.59
C MET A 18 -13.08 0.72 -0.06
N ASP A 19 -13.86 1.71 -0.48
CA ASP A 19 -15.16 1.45 -1.14
C ASP A 19 -14.97 0.71 -2.45
N PHE A 20 -13.97 1.12 -3.24
CA PHE A 20 -13.68 0.46 -4.50
C PHE A 20 -13.26 -0.99 -4.31
N LEU A 21 -12.36 -1.25 -3.36
CA LEU A 21 -11.88 -2.60 -3.09
C LEU A 21 -13.00 -3.48 -2.53
N ALA A 22 -13.82 -2.93 -1.63
CA ALA A 22 -14.96 -3.66 -1.08
C ALA A 22 -15.96 -4.03 -2.18
N ALA A 23 -16.20 -3.13 -3.12
CA ALA A 23 -17.09 -3.38 -4.25
C ALA A 23 -16.57 -4.49 -5.17
N ASN A 24 -15.28 -4.77 -5.12
CA ASN A 24 -14.64 -5.81 -5.92
C ASN A 24 -14.36 -7.09 -5.15
N GLY A 25 -14.97 -7.26 -3.98
CA GLY A 25 -14.97 -8.51 -3.25
C GLY A 25 -13.88 -8.66 -2.20
N TYR A 26 -13.27 -7.57 -1.75
CA TYR A 26 -12.22 -7.62 -0.72
C TYR A 26 -12.74 -7.08 0.61
N ALA A 27 -12.28 -7.68 1.70
CA ALA A 27 -12.42 -7.07 3.02
C ALA A 27 -11.35 -5.99 3.16
N THR A 28 -11.66 -4.88 3.82
CA THR A 28 -10.73 -3.77 3.94
C THR A 28 -10.55 -3.35 5.40
N VAL A 29 -9.32 -2.96 5.73
CA VAL A 29 -8.95 -2.41 7.04
C VAL A 29 -8.19 -1.12 6.78
N ALA A 30 -8.48 -0.07 7.54
CA ALA A 30 -7.89 1.24 7.32
C ALA A 30 -6.85 1.57 8.38
N ALA A 31 -5.81 2.30 7.97
CA ALA A 31 -4.87 2.96 8.85
C ALA A 31 -4.54 4.33 8.27
N SER A 32 -4.32 5.32 9.12
CA SER A 32 -4.12 6.71 8.69
C SER A 32 -2.70 7.21 8.92
N SER A 33 -1.81 6.36 9.40
CA SER A 33 -0.40 6.71 9.64
C SER A 33 0.47 5.47 9.56
N GLY A 34 1.78 5.67 9.51
CA GLY A 34 2.73 4.56 9.52
C GLY A 34 2.63 3.71 10.79
N PRO A 35 2.67 4.32 11.99
CA PRO A 35 2.52 3.56 13.24
C PRO A 35 1.21 2.79 13.33
N GLU A 36 0.10 3.40 12.94
CA GLU A 36 -1.19 2.70 12.90
C GLU A 36 -1.16 1.58 11.88
N GLY A 37 -0.48 1.78 10.75
CA GLY A 37 -0.35 0.78 9.71
C GLY A 37 0.31 -0.49 10.21
N ILE A 38 1.42 -0.38 10.95
CA ILE A 38 2.10 -1.56 11.48
C ILE A 38 1.27 -2.23 12.58
N GLU A 39 0.60 -1.45 13.40
CA GLU A 39 -0.30 -1.98 14.43
C GLU A 39 -1.43 -2.79 13.80
N ARG A 40 -2.08 -2.24 12.78
CA ARG A 40 -3.15 -2.93 12.06
C ARG A 40 -2.64 -4.16 11.33
N TYR A 41 -1.45 -4.08 10.75
CA TYR A 41 -0.83 -5.24 10.12
C TYR A 41 -0.70 -6.40 11.11
N ASP A 42 -0.19 -6.12 12.29
CA ASP A 42 0.03 -7.16 13.30
C ASP A 42 -1.29 -7.74 13.82
N LEU A 43 -2.32 -6.90 13.97
CA LEU A 43 -3.62 -7.33 14.49
C LEU A 43 -4.48 -8.07 13.46
N GLU A 44 -4.45 -7.62 12.21
CA GLU A 44 -5.41 -8.08 11.20
C GLU A 44 -4.87 -9.15 10.26
N SER A 45 -3.56 -9.32 10.19
CA SER A 45 -2.91 -10.28 9.28
C SER A 45 -3.46 -10.18 7.86
N PRO A 46 -3.35 -9.01 7.20
CA PRO A 46 -3.95 -8.85 5.89
C PRO A 46 -3.27 -9.71 4.84
N ASP A 47 -3.98 -9.94 3.74
CA ASP A 47 -3.44 -10.69 2.61
C ASP A 47 -2.62 -9.80 1.67
N LEU A 48 -2.84 -8.48 1.72
CA LEU A 48 -2.11 -7.49 0.94
C LEU A 48 -2.17 -6.16 1.68
N CYS A 49 -1.09 -5.38 1.57
CA CYS A 49 -1.03 -4.01 2.10
C CYS A 49 -0.92 -3.02 0.95
N LEU A 50 -1.81 -2.03 0.94
CA LEU A 50 -1.77 -0.90 0.01
C LEU A 50 -1.33 0.31 0.80
N VAL A 51 -0.15 0.85 0.51
CA VAL A 51 0.53 1.82 1.38
C VAL A 51 0.90 3.07 0.58
N ASP A 52 0.45 4.24 1.07
CA ASP A 52 0.91 5.52 0.54
C ASP A 52 2.31 5.80 1.07
N VAL A 53 3.18 6.31 0.20
CA VAL A 53 4.54 6.70 0.61
C VAL A 53 4.50 7.88 1.58
N GLN A 54 3.60 8.85 1.35
CA GLN A 54 3.50 10.06 2.17
C GLN A 54 2.57 9.85 3.34
N LEU A 55 3.12 9.43 4.47
CA LEU A 55 2.38 9.20 5.70
C LEU A 55 2.98 10.03 6.84
N PRO A 56 2.16 10.47 7.83
CA PRO A 56 2.69 11.16 8.99
C PRO A 56 3.48 10.22 9.90
N ARG A 57 4.47 10.75 10.57
CA ARG A 57 5.32 10.12 11.60
C ARG A 57 6.22 9.01 11.09
N LYS A 58 5.73 8.12 10.26
CA LYS A 58 6.51 7.06 9.64
C LYS A 58 6.06 6.94 8.19
N ASN A 59 6.95 7.22 7.24
CA ASN A 59 6.57 7.19 5.83
C ASN A 59 6.34 5.75 5.33
N GLY A 60 5.78 5.65 4.13
CA GLY A 60 5.43 4.35 3.56
C GLY A 60 6.62 3.43 3.36
N PHE A 61 7.79 3.97 3.02
CA PHE A 61 9.00 3.16 2.86
C PHE A 61 9.42 2.50 4.17
N GLU A 62 9.37 3.26 5.27
CA GLU A 62 9.69 2.72 6.58
C GLU A 62 8.69 1.64 7.00
N LEU A 63 7.41 1.86 6.70
CA LEU A 63 6.37 0.89 6.99
C LEU A 63 6.60 -0.41 6.22
N VAL A 64 6.93 -0.32 4.93
CA VAL A 64 7.24 -1.52 4.13
C VAL A 64 8.40 -2.28 4.72
N ARG A 65 9.45 -1.55 5.13
CA ARG A 65 10.62 -2.17 5.73
C ARG A 65 10.26 -2.93 7.01
N GLU A 66 9.41 -2.34 7.85
CA GLU A 66 8.96 -3.00 9.07
C GLU A 66 8.12 -4.23 8.78
N ILE A 67 7.20 -4.14 7.82
CA ILE A 67 6.37 -5.28 7.43
C ILE A 67 7.26 -6.41 6.92
N LYS A 68 8.18 -6.11 6.02
CA LYS A 68 9.07 -7.13 5.46
C LYS A 68 10.04 -7.68 6.51
N GLY A 69 10.39 -6.88 7.50
CA GLY A 69 11.23 -7.30 8.63
C GLY A 69 10.61 -8.38 9.49
N ARG A 70 9.31 -8.59 9.39
CA ARG A 70 8.63 -9.68 10.10
C ARG A 70 8.78 -11.04 9.41
N GLY A 71 9.51 -11.09 8.29
CA GLY A 71 9.71 -12.32 7.55
C GLY A 71 8.48 -12.81 6.81
N THR A 72 7.52 -11.92 6.57
CA THR A 72 6.26 -12.26 5.93
C THR A 72 6.37 -12.26 4.41
N LYS A 73 5.48 -13.03 3.77
CA LYS A 73 5.32 -13.02 2.32
C LYS A 73 4.15 -12.15 1.88
N THR A 74 3.53 -11.42 2.80
CA THR A 74 2.40 -10.53 2.47
C THR A 74 2.86 -9.49 1.44
N PRO A 75 2.21 -9.42 0.26
CA PRO A 75 2.59 -8.43 -0.73
C PRO A 75 2.24 -7.02 -0.29
N VAL A 76 3.10 -6.08 -0.64
CA VAL A 76 2.91 -4.66 -0.35
C VAL A 76 2.93 -3.89 -1.66
N LEU A 77 1.87 -3.14 -1.92
CA LEU A 77 1.73 -2.27 -3.08
C LEU A 77 1.89 -0.82 -2.61
N LEU A 78 2.93 -0.15 -3.07
CA LEU A 78 3.19 1.24 -2.72
C LEU A 78 2.51 2.19 -3.72
N MET A 79 1.99 3.30 -3.18
CA MET A 79 1.44 4.39 -3.98
C MET A 79 2.30 5.63 -3.74
N SER A 80 2.73 6.30 -4.81
CA SER A 80 3.60 7.47 -4.69
C SER A 80 3.31 8.49 -5.76
N ALA A 81 3.47 9.77 -5.40
CA ALA A 81 3.38 10.86 -6.38
C ALA A 81 4.55 10.77 -7.36
N VAL A 82 4.34 11.32 -8.57
CA VAL A 82 5.41 11.46 -9.55
C VAL A 82 6.29 12.62 -9.13
N TYR A 83 7.59 12.37 -9.00
CA TYR A 83 8.57 13.42 -8.75
C TYR A 83 9.48 13.53 -9.97
N ASN A 84 9.72 14.77 -10.42
CA ASN A 84 10.65 15.02 -11.52
C ASN A 84 12.08 15.19 -11.04
N ASP A 85 12.33 14.91 -9.78
CA ASP A 85 13.63 15.01 -9.14
C ASP A 85 14.35 13.67 -9.31
N ALA A 86 15.52 13.70 -9.96
CA ALA A 86 16.29 12.49 -10.22
C ALA A 86 16.70 11.76 -8.92
N ASP A 87 17.03 12.52 -7.88
CA ASP A 87 17.41 11.93 -6.60
C ASP A 87 16.25 11.19 -5.96
N GLN A 88 15.07 11.79 -6.01
CA GLN A 88 13.87 11.14 -5.49
C GLN A 88 13.49 9.91 -6.31
N SER A 89 13.64 9.98 -7.63
CA SER A 89 13.38 8.82 -8.50
C SER A 89 14.31 7.66 -8.15
N THR A 90 15.60 7.93 -7.98
CA THR A 90 16.59 6.93 -7.61
C THR A 90 16.26 6.33 -6.24
N ARG A 91 15.96 7.18 -5.27
CA ARG A 91 15.60 6.74 -3.93
C ARG A 91 14.36 5.87 -3.95
N THR A 92 13.34 6.27 -4.71
CA THR A 92 12.11 5.52 -4.85
C THR A 92 12.37 4.13 -5.43
N VAL A 93 13.21 4.04 -6.47
CA VAL A 93 13.56 2.75 -7.06
C VAL A 93 14.28 1.87 -6.04
N GLN A 94 15.25 2.41 -5.32
CA GLN A 94 16.00 1.65 -4.32
C GLN A 94 15.10 1.11 -3.20
N LEU A 95 14.21 1.96 -2.68
CA LEU A 95 13.34 1.58 -1.58
C LEU A 95 12.14 0.79 -2.08
N GLY A 96 11.72 1.01 -3.31
CA GLY A 96 10.65 0.27 -3.95
C GLY A 96 10.98 -1.19 -4.18
N THR A 97 12.25 -1.59 -4.16
CA THR A 97 12.63 -2.99 -4.28
C THR A 97 12.15 -3.83 -3.10
N LEU A 98 11.83 -3.21 -1.98
CA LEU A 98 11.25 -3.91 -0.83
C LEU A 98 9.76 -4.19 -1.03
N ALA A 99 9.08 -3.37 -1.82
CA ALA A 99 7.68 -3.57 -2.14
C ALA A 99 7.52 -4.57 -3.28
N ASP A 100 6.36 -5.19 -3.35
CA ASP A 100 6.05 -6.17 -4.39
C ASP A 100 5.44 -5.54 -5.62
N GLY A 101 4.92 -4.31 -5.48
CA GLY A 101 4.36 -3.54 -6.58
C GLY A 101 4.43 -2.06 -6.29
N TYR A 102 4.18 -1.27 -7.32
CA TYR A 102 4.34 0.17 -7.24
C TYR A 102 3.37 0.86 -8.19
N LEU A 103 2.61 1.84 -7.67
CA LEU A 103 1.71 2.67 -8.47
C LEU A 103 2.12 4.13 -8.33
N THR A 104 2.25 4.82 -9.46
CA THR A 104 2.60 6.24 -9.51
C THR A 104 1.31 7.06 -9.60
N LYS A 105 1.15 8.03 -8.72
CA LYS A 105 0.00 8.95 -8.75
C LYS A 105 0.20 10.01 -9.84
N PRO A 106 -0.85 10.42 -10.53
CA PRO A 106 -2.19 9.87 -10.46
C PRO A 106 -2.30 8.51 -11.17
N PHE A 107 -3.07 7.60 -10.61
CA PHE A 107 -3.38 6.33 -11.24
C PHE A 107 -4.90 6.14 -11.28
N ASP A 108 -5.38 5.29 -12.18
CA ASP A 108 -6.81 4.96 -12.21
C ASP A 108 -7.09 3.72 -11.38
N LEU A 109 -8.36 3.54 -11.02
CA LEU A 109 -8.76 2.42 -10.17
C LEU A 109 -8.67 1.07 -10.89
N VAL A 110 -8.75 1.07 -12.22
CA VAL A 110 -8.57 -0.17 -13.00
C VAL A 110 -7.14 -0.67 -12.87
N SER A 111 -6.17 0.24 -12.96
CA SER A 111 -4.75 -0.10 -12.78
C SER A 111 -4.49 -0.61 -11.36
N LEU A 112 -5.10 0.01 -10.36
CA LEU A 112 -4.99 -0.44 -8.98
C LEU A 112 -5.51 -1.86 -8.83
N LEU A 113 -6.71 -2.13 -9.33
CA LEU A 113 -7.32 -3.45 -9.23
C LEU A 113 -6.48 -4.52 -9.92
N SER A 114 -5.95 -4.20 -11.10
CA SER A 114 -5.08 -5.10 -11.85
C SER A 114 -3.84 -5.49 -11.03
N GLN A 115 -3.20 -4.51 -10.39
CA GLN A 115 -2.03 -4.77 -9.55
C GLN A 115 -2.39 -5.60 -8.32
N VAL A 116 -3.51 -5.27 -7.67
CA VAL A 116 -3.97 -6.01 -6.49
C VAL A 116 -4.19 -7.47 -6.85
N ARG A 117 -4.91 -7.74 -7.92
CA ARG A 117 -5.19 -9.11 -8.35
C ARG A 117 -3.93 -9.87 -8.71
N LYS A 118 -3.02 -9.22 -9.41
CA LYS A 118 -1.74 -9.82 -9.77
C LYS A 118 -0.94 -10.22 -8.54
N LEU A 119 -0.85 -9.34 -7.55
CA LEU A 119 -0.08 -9.60 -6.34
C LEU A 119 -0.72 -10.66 -5.45
N LEU A 120 -2.04 -10.79 -5.53
CA LEU A 120 -2.77 -11.84 -4.80
C LEU A 120 -2.82 -13.16 -5.54
N GLY A 121 -2.25 -13.23 -6.74
CA GLY A 121 -2.30 -14.43 -7.56
C GLY A 121 -3.66 -14.67 -8.21
N GLU A 122 -4.47 -13.62 -8.34
CA GLU A 122 -5.78 -13.65 -8.98
C GLU A 122 -5.65 -12.98 -10.35
N ALA A 123 -5.48 -13.75 -11.35
CA ALA A 123 -5.26 -13.22 -12.71
C ALA A 123 -6.53 -12.67 -13.32
#